data_63f5a43c99713722aed5e9e1da741302
#
_entry.id   63f5a43c99713722aed5e9e1da741302
#
_cell.length_a   1.000
_cell.length_b   1.000
_cell.length_c   1.000
_cell.angle_alpha   90.00
_cell.angle_beta   90.00
_cell.angle_gamma   90.00
#
_symmetry.space_group_name_H-M   'P 1'
#
loop_
_entity.id
_entity.type
_entity.pdbx_description
1 polymer ?
#
loop_
_entity_poly.entity_id
_entity_poly.type
_entity_poly.pdbx_seq_one_letter_code
_entity_poly.pdbx_strand_id
1 'polypeptide(L)'
;MINNSVKRIVDLANNVDKKKFKILTFPTHERYQTQLCKTGHDFYELNVTGQKKWNLDQCPFPPNYYSLPLDNLCGHINYDFILSQSKFGQLQLAQKIFNSLHIPIISLEHTVPLHGVQEKSQINNMRSMIGNVNVFISEYSKNEWNMEVDSHVIKHGIDTELFKPIPEIPKEDYILTVANDFANRDYCLNFSGWKRIIRGFQNKLIGDNPGLSISAPADILALEYNKCGIYLNTSTLSPIPTSLLEAMSCGCAVVSTATCEIPNIITNGFNGFVSNNEDELREYIQLLLNDKDKRSQIGHNARQTILTQYPEQQFVDKWNEIFNTVHEVYNT
;
A
#
# COMPACT_ATOMS: atom_id res chain seq x y z
N MET A 1 24.06 1.12 -28.44
CA MET A 1 22.77 1.70 -28.06
C MET A 1 21.73 1.17 -29.03
N ILE A 2 20.77 0.37 -28.58
CA ILE A 2 19.66 -0.12 -29.41
C ILE A 2 18.79 1.08 -29.71
N ASN A 3 18.51 1.35 -30.97
CA ASN A 3 17.66 2.43 -31.42
C ASN A 3 16.27 2.27 -30.75
N ASN A 4 15.71 3.36 -30.18
CA ASN A 4 14.40 3.36 -29.51
C ASN A 4 13.28 2.75 -30.36
N SER A 5 13.37 2.86 -31.68
CA SER A 5 12.43 2.24 -32.61
C SER A 5 12.53 0.70 -32.61
N VAL A 6 13.76 0.15 -32.53
CA VAL A 6 13.98 -1.30 -32.48
C VAL A 6 13.52 -1.85 -31.13
N LYS A 7 13.81 -1.14 -30.03
CA LYS A 7 13.31 -1.52 -28.70
C LYS A 7 11.78 -1.57 -28.70
N ARG A 8 11.10 -0.55 -29.24
CA ARG A 8 9.65 -0.51 -29.36
C ARG A 8 9.07 -1.66 -30.20
N ILE A 9 9.75 -2.03 -31.30
CA ILE A 9 9.34 -3.17 -32.15
C ILE A 9 9.52 -4.49 -31.40
N VAL A 10 10.63 -4.66 -30.68
CA VAL A 10 10.89 -5.86 -29.85
C VAL A 10 9.88 -5.93 -28.71
N ASP A 11 9.58 -4.82 -28.05
CA ASP A 11 8.59 -4.76 -26.96
C ASP A 11 7.18 -5.06 -27.53
N LEU A 12 6.83 -4.58 -28.72
CA LEU A 12 5.58 -4.91 -29.39
C LEU A 12 5.53 -6.37 -29.82
N ALA A 13 6.60 -6.92 -30.39
CA ALA A 13 6.68 -8.31 -30.80
C ALA A 13 6.60 -9.27 -29.61
N ASN A 14 7.17 -8.90 -28.46
CA ASN A 14 7.11 -9.68 -27.22
C ASN A 14 5.78 -9.51 -26.47
N ASN A 15 5.02 -8.45 -26.77
CA ASN A 15 3.71 -8.18 -26.14
C ASN A 15 2.51 -8.73 -26.93
N VAL A 16 2.73 -9.33 -28.09
CA VAL A 16 1.66 -9.83 -28.98
C VAL A 16 0.85 -10.98 -28.37
N ASP A 17 1.36 -11.63 -27.29
CA ASP A 17 0.69 -12.77 -26.65
C ASP A 17 0.37 -12.60 -25.13
N LYS A 18 0.51 -11.42 -24.55
CA LYS A 18 0.02 -11.22 -23.17
C LYS A 18 -1.49 -11.03 -23.18
N LYS A 19 -2.21 -12.08 -22.81
CA LYS A 19 -3.65 -12.03 -22.62
C LYS A 19 -3.99 -10.92 -21.62
N LYS A 20 -4.81 -9.97 -22.04
CA LYS A 20 -5.30 -8.88 -21.22
C LYS A 20 -6.55 -9.31 -20.48
N PHE A 21 -6.46 -9.47 -19.15
CA PHE A 21 -7.59 -9.86 -18.32
C PHE A 21 -8.49 -8.69 -17.96
N LYS A 22 -9.78 -8.97 -17.76
CA LYS A 22 -10.81 -8.06 -17.28
C LYS A 22 -11.14 -8.40 -15.83
N ILE A 23 -10.72 -7.57 -14.90
CA ILE A 23 -10.75 -7.84 -13.48
C ILE A 23 -11.80 -6.95 -12.82
N LEU A 24 -12.84 -7.57 -12.25
CA LEU A 24 -13.80 -6.87 -11.41
C LEU A 24 -13.16 -6.60 -10.04
N THR A 25 -13.18 -5.36 -9.58
CA THR A 25 -12.58 -4.97 -8.30
C THR A 25 -13.45 -3.96 -7.54
N PHE A 26 -13.01 -3.58 -6.36
CA PHE A 26 -13.69 -2.62 -5.48
C PHE A 26 -12.71 -1.53 -5.05
N PRO A 27 -13.14 -0.26 -4.93
CA PRO A 27 -12.27 0.81 -4.48
C PRO A 27 -11.82 0.58 -3.03
N THR A 28 -10.52 0.54 -2.79
CA THR A 28 -9.97 0.27 -1.46
C THR A 28 -8.76 1.15 -1.14
N HIS A 29 -7.67 0.94 -1.85
CA HIS A 29 -6.41 1.66 -1.69
C HIS A 29 -5.93 2.18 -3.03
N GLU A 30 -6.16 3.45 -3.31
CA GLU A 30 -5.88 4.10 -4.60
C GLU A 30 -4.42 3.90 -5.04
N ARG A 31 -3.47 4.09 -4.12
CA ARG A 31 -2.05 3.89 -4.37
C ARG A 31 -1.71 2.46 -4.78
N TYR A 32 -2.22 1.49 -4.04
CA TYR A 32 -1.99 0.07 -4.34
C TYR A 32 -2.63 -0.31 -5.67
N GLN A 33 -3.86 0.14 -5.90
CA GLN A 33 -4.57 -0.13 -7.15
C GLN A 33 -3.88 0.53 -8.35
N THR A 34 -3.32 1.73 -8.18
CA THR A 34 -2.52 2.38 -9.23
C THR A 34 -1.29 1.55 -9.61
N GLN A 35 -0.58 1.00 -8.63
CA GLN A 35 0.52 0.07 -8.88
C GLN A 35 0.04 -1.22 -9.54
N LEU A 36 -1.11 -1.76 -9.11
CA LEU A 36 -1.68 -2.96 -9.69
C LEU A 36 -2.08 -2.76 -11.17
N CYS A 37 -2.52 -1.58 -11.55
CA CYS A 37 -2.81 -1.24 -12.94
C CYS A 37 -1.58 -1.31 -13.87
N LYS A 38 -0.36 -1.24 -13.32
CA LYS A 38 0.88 -1.42 -14.09
C LYS A 38 1.11 -2.86 -14.58
N THR A 39 0.32 -3.83 -14.10
CA THR A 39 0.26 -5.19 -14.68
C THR A 39 -0.26 -5.21 -16.11
N GLY A 40 -0.90 -4.14 -16.57
CA GLY A 40 -1.41 -3.98 -17.94
C GLY A 40 -2.81 -4.53 -18.19
N HIS A 41 -3.44 -5.16 -17.18
CA HIS A 41 -4.81 -5.67 -17.26
C HIS A 41 -5.84 -4.57 -17.08
N ASP A 42 -7.11 -4.82 -17.44
CA ASP A 42 -8.22 -3.89 -17.26
C ASP A 42 -8.93 -4.15 -15.94
N PHE A 43 -9.07 -3.10 -15.13
CA PHE A 43 -9.75 -3.14 -13.85
C PHE A 43 -11.08 -2.39 -13.91
N TYR A 44 -12.15 -3.06 -13.54
CA TYR A 44 -13.51 -2.53 -13.52
C TYR A 44 -13.97 -2.41 -12.07
N GLU A 45 -14.13 -1.20 -11.60
CA GLU A 45 -14.56 -0.92 -10.23
C GLU A 45 -16.07 -1.05 -10.11
N LEU A 46 -16.52 -1.90 -9.20
CA LEU A 46 -17.91 -1.92 -8.77
C LEU A 46 -18.09 -0.97 -7.58
N ASN A 47 -18.80 0.13 -7.81
CA ASN A 47 -19.21 1.03 -6.75
C ASN A 47 -20.42 0.48 -6.01
N VAL A 48 -20.30 0.35 -4.69
CA VAL A 48 -21.37 -0.14 -3.83
C VAL A 48 -21.75 0.94 -2.83
N THR A 49 -23.05 1.19 -2.69
CA THR A 49 -23.56 2.17 -1.73
C THR A 49 -23.09 1.83 -0.32
N GLY A 50 -22.55 2.81 0.39
CA GLY A 50 -22.03 2.65 1.75
C GLY A 50 -20.58 2.13 1.85
N GLN A 51 -19.95 1.81 0.74
CA GLN A 51 -18.51 1.50 0.71
C GLN A 51 -17.65 2.73 0.33
N LYS A 52 -16.34 2.61 0.57
CA LYS A 52 -15.37 3.63 0.18
C LYS A 52 -15.48 3.89 -1.33
N LYS A 53 -15.43 5.15 -1.72
CA LYS A 53 -15.28 5.57 -3.12
C LYS A 53 -13.84 5.94 -3.40
N TRP A 54 -13.44 5.87 -4.67
CA TRP A 54 -12.14 6.35 -5.12
C TRP A 54 -11.99 7.85 -4.87
N ASN A 55 -10.87 8.25 -4.29
CA ASN A 55 -10.57 9.65 -4.03
C ASN A 55 -9.67 10.21 -5.16
N LEU A 56 -10.27 10.96 -6.07
CA LEU A 56 -9.59 11.58 -7.20
C LEU A 56 -8.58 12.67 -6.79
N ASP A 57 -8.75 13.27 -5.61
CA ASP A 57 -7.79 14.26 -5.07
C ASP A 57 -6.48 13.61 -4.63
N GLN A 58 -6.51 12.31 -4.31
CA GLN A 58 -5.31 11.53 -3.95
C GLN A 58 -4.64 10.89 -5.16
N CYS A 59 -5.45 10.33 -6.07
CA CYS A 59 -4.96 9.63 -7.26
C CYS A 59 -5.94 9.82 -8.42
N PRO A 60 -5.49 10.27 -9.60
CA PRO A 60 -6.29 10.17 -10.81
C PRO A 60 -6.51 8.69 -11.18
N PHE A 61 -7.57 8.40 -11.93
CA PHE A 61 -7.76 7.06 -12.48
C PHE A 61 -6.62 6.67 -13.42
N PRO A 62 -6.00 5.50 -13.24
CA PRO A 62 -5.14 4.92 -14.25
C PRO A 62 -5.89 4.66 -15.57
N PRO A 63 -5.21 4.68 -16.73
CA PRO A 63 -5.86 4.59 -18.04
C PRO A 63 -6.57 3.24 -18.31
N ASN A 64 -6.25 2.20 -17.53
CA ASN A 64 -6.87 0.87 -17.56
C ASN A 64 -7.71 0.58 -16.30
N TYR A 65 -8.17 1.62 -15.62
CA TYR A 65 -9.10 1.52 -14.50
C TYR A 65 -10.40 2.23 -14.84
N TYR A 66 -11.51 1.49 -14.77
CA TYR A 66 -12.82 1.94 -15.20
C TYR A 66 -13.78 1.89 -14.01
N SER A 67 -14.28 3.06 -13.59
CA SER A 67 -15.32 3.13 -12.56
C SER A 67 -16.68 2.88 -13.21
N LEU A 68 -17.35 1.81 -12.78
CA LEU A 68 -18.69 1.50 -13.24
C LEU A 68 -19.70 2.32 -12.44
N PRO A 69 -20.59 3.09 -13.11
CA PRO A 69 -21.61 3.83 -12.40
C PRO A 69 -22.64 2.86 -11.82
N LEU A 70 -22.89 3.00 -10.52
CA LEU A 70 -23.97 2.34 -9.78
C LEU A 70 -23.73 0.90 -9.31
N ASP A 71 -24.50 0.54 -8.29
CA ASP A 71 -24.62 -0.75 -7.58
C ASP A 71 -24.97 -1.96 -8.49
N ASN A 72 -24.81 -1.83 -9.79
CA ASN A 72 -25.14 -2.84 -10.78
C ASN A 72 -23.90 -3.34 -11.50
N LEU A 73 -23.72 -4.64 -11.41
CA LEU A 73 -22.74 -5.35 -12.23
C LEU A 73 -23.10 -5.22 -13.72
N CYS A 74 -22.15 -4.78 -14.53
CA CYS A 74 -22.34 -4.72 -15.98
C CYS A 74 -22.28 -6.14 -16.59
N GLY A 75 -23.45 -6.74 -16.85
CA GLY A 75 -23.54 -8.10 -17.42
C GLY A 75 -23.07 -8.25 -18.87
N HIS A 76 -22.69 -7.15 -19.55
CA HIS A 76 -22.12 -7.19 -20.90
C HIS A 76 -20.58 -7.29 -20.91
N ILE A 77 -19.94 -7.26 -19.73
CA ILE A 77 -18.49 -7.44 -19.59
C ILE A 77 -18.26 -8.87 -19.11
N ASN A 78 -17.52 -9.64 -19.88
CA ASN A 78 -17.05 -10.95 -19.46
C ASN A 78 -15.80 -10.76 -18.61
N TYR A 79 -15.96 -10.77 -17.29
CA TYR A 79 -14.86 -10.67 -16.35
C TYR A 79 -14.12 -12.01 -16.24
N ASP A 80 -12.79 -11.96 -16.17
CA ASP A 80 -11.97 -13.15 -15.94
C ASP A 80 -11.84 -13.47 -14.45
N PHE A 81 -11.78 -12.44 -13.59
CA PHE A 81 -11.60 -12.58 -12.14
C PHE A 81 -12.39 -11.53 -11.37
N ILE A 82 -12.62 -11.85 -10.08
CA ILE A 82 -13.03 -10.88 -9.06
C ILE A 82 -11.84 -10.69 -8.11
N LEU A 83 -11.35 -9.46 -7.98
CA LEU A 83 -10.33 -9.09 -7.00
C LEU A 83 -11.00 -8.40 -5.82
N SER A 84 -11.18 -9.12 -4.73
CA SER A 84 -11.55 -8.54 -3.43
C SER A 84 -10.30 -8.04 -2.73
N GLN A 85 -10.29 -6.81 -2.24
CA GLN A 85 -9.15 -6.19 -1.57
C GLN A 85 -9.38 -6.05 -0.05
N SER A 86 -10.40 -6.69 0.50
CA SER A 86 -10.68 -6.71 1.93
C SER A 86 -11.66 -7.82 2.30
N LYS A 87 -11.43 -8.47 3.43
CA LYS A 87 -12.42 -9.36 4.06
C LYS A 87 -13.62 -8.60 4.62
N PHE A 88 -13.46 -7.30 4.92
CA PHE A 88 -14.49 -6.46 5.50
C PHE A 88 -15.52 -6.02 4.44
N GLY A 89 -16.49 -6.86 4.18
CA GLY A 89 -17.64 -6.58 3.30
C GLY A 89 -17.42 -6.90 1.82
N GLN A 90 -16.22 -6.67 1.27
CA GLN A 90 -15.96 -6.89 -0.15
C GLN A 90 -15.94 -8.38 -0.51
N LEU A 91 -15.27 -9.22 0.28
CA LEU A 91 -15.16 -10.64 -0.02
C LEU A 91 -16.55 -11.33 0.04
N GLN A 92 -17.42 -10.93 0.95
CA GLN A 92 -18.80 -11.44 0.99
C GLN A 92 -19.59 -11.08 -0.28
N LEU A 93 -19.40 -9.86 -0.79
CA LEU A 93 -20.02 -9.43 -2.04
C LEU A 93 -19.43 -10.17 -3.23
N ALA A 94 -18.11 -10.36 -3.28
CA ALA A 94 -17.43 -11.16 -4.29
C ALA A 94 -17.96 -12.60 -4.32
N GLN A 95 -18.19 -13.22 -3.16
CA GLN A 95 -18.78 -14.56 -3.04
C GLN A 95 -20.22 -14.62 -3.57
N LYS A 96 -21.03 -13.58 -3.35
CA LYS A 96 -22.38 -13.51 -3.94
C LYS A 96 -22.33 -13.43 -5.46
N ILE A 97 -21.40 -12.64 -6.02
CA ILE A 97 -21.17 -12.53 -7.47
C ILE A 97 -20.67 -13.88 -8.02
N PHE A 98 -19.73 -14.53 -7.35
CA PHE A 98 -19.22 -15.86 -7.72
C PHE A 98 -20.36 -16.90 -7.83
N ASN A 99 -21.26 -16.94 -6.87
CA ASN A 99 -22.39 -17.86 -6.87
C ASN A 99 -23.33 -17.66 -8.08
N SER A 100 -23.35 -16.47 -8.67
CA SER A 100 -24.19 -16.14 -9.82
C SER A 100 -23.48 -16.29 -11.16
N LEU A 101 -22.20 -15.95 -11.22
CA LEU A 101 -21.43 -15.84 -12.47
C LEU A 101 -20.30 -16.86 -12.59
N HIS A 102 -19.98 -17.60 -11.52
CA HIS A 102 -18.89 -18.58 -11.43
C HIS A 102 -17.50 -18.02 -11.81
N ILE A 103 -17.27 -16.73 -11.57
CA ILE A 103 -16.01 -16.05 -11.85
C ILE A 103 -15.08 -16.22 -10.63
N PRO A 104 -13.85 -16.75 -10.78
CA PRO A 104 -12.96 -17.02 -9.67
C PRO A 104 -12.59 -15.75 -8.89
N ILE A 105 -12.43 -15.91 -7.57
CA ILE A 105 -12.13 -14.84 -6.63
C ILE A 105 -10.66 -14.90 -6.22
N ILE A 106 -9.96 -13.78 -6.41
CA ILE A 106 -8.67 -13.51 -5.78
C ILE A 106 -8.94 -12.64 -4.55
N SER A 107 -8.65 -13.17 -3.36
CA SER A 107 -8.81 -12.44 -2.09
C SER A 107 -7.50 -11.83 -1.66
N LEU A 108 -7.35 -10.53 -1.84
CA LEU A 108 -6.23 -9.73 -1.33
C LEU A 108 -6.60 -9.14 0.02
N GLU A 109 -5.69 -9.22 1.00
CA GLU A 109 -5.90 -8.67 2.33
C GLU A 109 -4.81 -7.68 2.71
N HIS A 110 -5.23 -6.44 3.00
CA HIS A 110 -4.35 -5.32 3.36
C HIS A 110 -4.21 -5.12 4.87
N THR A 111 -4.97 -5.86 5.67
CA THR A 111 -5.07 -5.63 7.12
C THR A 111 -4.54 -6.81 7.93
N VAL A 112 -4.61 -6.68 9.23
CA VAL A 112 -4.46 -7.77 10.20
C VAL A 112 -5.74 -7.92 11.01
N PRO A 113 -5.98 -9.07 11.67
CA PRO A 113 -7.06 -9.20 12.63
C PRO A 113 -6.93 -8.14 13.72
N LEU A 114 -8.01 -7.45 14.04
CA LEU A 114 -8.02 -6.39 15.04
C LEU A 114 -8.22 -6.98 16.44
N HIS A 115 -7.20 -7.67 16.95
CA HIS A 115 -7.21 -8.24 18.30
C HIS A 115 -7.45 -7.14 19.34
N GLY A 116 -8.37 -7.40 20.28
CA GLY A 116 -8.77 -6.41 21.30
C GLY A 116 -9.77 -5.34 20.83
N VAL A 117 -10.06 -5.27 19.54
CA VAL A 117 -11.08 -4.39 18.94
C VAL A 117 -12.27 -5.21 18.43
N GLN A 118 -11.98 -6.32 17.76
CA GLN A 118 -12.98 -7.25 17.26
C GLN A 118 -13.16 -8.46 18.20
N GLU A 119 -14.38 -8.99 18.26
CA GLU A 119 -14.68 -10.24 18.94
C GLU A 119 -13.94 -11.44 18.29
N LYS A 120 -13.48 -12.38 19.11
CA LYS A 120 -12.82 -13.61 18.62
C LYS A 120 -13.65 -14.37 17.58
N SER A 121 -14.95 -14.43 17.78
CA SER A 121 -15.91 -15.07 16.87
C SER A 121 -15.92 -14.39 15.49
N GLN A 122 -15.85 -13.06 15.45
CA GLN A 122 -15.77 -12.28 14.21
C GLN A 122 -14.45 -12.56 13.48
N ILE A 123 -13.32 -12.53 14.18
CA ILE A 123 -12.01 -12.85 13.60
C ILE A 123 -12.00 -14.27 13.03
N ASN A 124 -12.51 -15.26 13.77
CA ASN A 124 -12.57 -16.65 13.30
C ASN A 124 -13.49 -16.80 12.08
N ASN A 125 -14.62 -16.13 12.06
CA ASN A 125 -15.51 -16.10 10.89
C ASN A 125 -14.80 -15.48 9.67
N MET A 126 -14.04 -14.42 9.86
CA MET A 126 -13.26 -13.80 8.77
C MET A 126 -12.12 -14.68 8.29
N ARG A 127 -11.49 -15.49 9.17
CA ARG A 127 -10.48 -16.48 8.80
C ARG A 127 -11.03 -17.55 7.87
N SER A 128 -12.25 -17.99 8.09
CA SER A 128 -12.93 -18.98 7.23
C SER A 128 -13.37 -18.42 5.88
N MET A 129 -13.38 -17.10 5.71
CA MET A 129 -13.70 -16.46 4.44
C MET A 129 -12.48 -16.48 3.52
N ILE A 130 -12.56 -17.28 2.46
CA ILE A 130 -11.48 -17.52 1.50
C ILE A 130 -11.94 -17.19 0.07
N GLY A 131 -10.99 -16.78 -0.77
CA GLY A 131 -11.12 -16.77 -2.22
C GLY A 131 -10.63 -18.09 -2.83
N ASN A 132 -10.71 -18.21 -4.14
CA ASN A 132 -10.07 -19.31 -4.87
C ASN A 132 -8.54 -19.24 -4.75
N VAL A 133 -8.00 -18.01 -4.70
CA VAL A 133 -6.60 -17.72 -4.37
C VAL A 133 -6.58 -16.61 -3.30
N ASN A 134 -5.68 -16.76 -2.32
CA ASN A 134 -5.57 -15.82 -1.22
C ASN A 134 -4.18 -15.16 -1.23
N VAL A 135 -4.15 -13.82 -1.16
CA VAL A 135 -2.93 -13.02 -1.23
C VAL A 135 -2.87 -12.06 -0.04
N PHE A 136 -1.70 -11.96 0.56
CA PHE A 136 -1.38 -11.02 1.65
C PHE A 136 -0.26 -10.08 1.22
N ILE A 137 -0.23 -8.88 1.82
CA ILE A 137 0.79 -7.87 1.50
C ILE A 137 2.10 -8.07 2.27
N SER A 138 2.13 -8.94 3.28
CA SER A 138 3.31 -9.26 4.08
C SER A 138 3.23 -10.64 4.72
N GLU A 139 4.38 -11.20 5.08
CA GLU A 139 4.45 -12.45 5.87
C GLU A 139 3.81 -12.23 7.25
N TYR A 140 4.00 -11.06 7.85
CA TYR A 140 3.35 -10.73 9.12
C TYR A 140 1.83 -10.84 9.02
N SER A 141 1.19 -10.19 8.02
CA SER A 141 -0.27 -10.25 7.87
C SER A 141 -0.77 -11.66 7.55
N LYS A 142 -0.03 -12.42 6.73
CA LYS A 142 -0.34 -13.83 6.47
C LYS A 142 -0.34 -14.66 7.75
N ASN A 143 0.68 -14.52 8.58
CA ASN A 143 0.82 -15.24 9.83
C ASN A 143 -0.26 -14.85 10.87
N GLU A 144 -0.57 -13.54 10.98
CA GLU A 144 -1.62 -13.05 11.89
C GLU A 144 -3.02 -13.55 11.49
N TRP A 145 -3.31 -13.57 10.20
CA TRP A 145 -4.56 -14.15 9.72
C TRP A 145 -4.61 -15.66 9.93
N ASN A 146 -3.48 -16.37 9.88
CA ASN A 146 -3.34 -17.80 10.17
C ASN A 146 -4.49 -18.64 9.57
N MET A 147 -4.64 -18.53 8.25
CA MET A 147 -5.68 -19.24 7.52
C MET A 147 -5.21 -20.67 7.21
N GLU A 148 -6.13 -21.65 7.27
CA GLU A 148 -5.86 -23.07 6.98
C GLU A 148 -5.83 -23.38 5.47
N VAL A 149 -5.43 -22.43 4.63
CA VAL A 149 -5.37 -22.57 3.17
C VAL A 149 -4.06 -21.98 2.64
N ASP A 150 -3.63 -22.53 1.53
CA ASP A 150 -2.49 -21.96 0.81
C ASP A 150 -2.73 -20.51 0.44
N SER A 151 -1.72 -19.71 0.66
CA SER A 151 -1.79 -18.29 0.41
C SER A 151 -0.45 -17.72 -0.01
N HIS A 152 -0.49 -16.72 -0.86
CA HIS A 152 0.66 -16.05 -1.43
C HIS A 152 0.96 -14.75 -0.66
N VAL A 153 2.23 -14.33 -0.71
CA VAL A 153 2.63 -13.00 -0.22
C VAL A 153 3.20 -12.20 -1.38
N ILE A 154 2.55 -11.07 -1.66
CA ILE A 154 3.02 -10.08 -2.64
C ILE A 154 3.27 -8.77 -1.91
N LYS A 155 4.56 -8.46 -1.69
CA LYS A 155 4.97 -7.18 -1.08
C LYS A 155 4.57 -6.01 -1.98
N HIS A 156 4.41 -4.82 -1.41
CA HIS A 156 4.15 -3.59 -2.17
C HIS A 156 5.21 -3.36 -3.24
N GLY A 157 4.81 -2.86 -4.40
CA GLY A 157 5.69 -2.23 -5.37
C GLY A 157 5.71 -0.72 -5.13
N ILE A 158 6.88 -0.11 -5.11
CA ILE A 158 7.02 1.34 -4.97
C ILE A 158 7.50 1.93 -6.29
N ASP A 159 6.79 2.95 -6.79
CA ASP A 159 7.22 3.74 -7.93
C ASP A 159 8.44 4.58 -7.54
N THR A 160 9.62 3.99 -7.72
CA THR A 160 10.90 4.60 -7.33
C THR A 160 11.35 5.71 -8.28
N GLU A 161 10.65 5.94 -9.39
CA GLU A 161 10.88 7.08 -10.26
C GLU A 161 10.05 8.29 -9.83
N LEU A 162 8.85 8.08 -9.33
CA LEU A 162 8.04 9.13 -8.72
C LEU A 162 8.56 9.49 -7.32
N PHE A 163 8.77 8.48 -6.46
CA PHE A 163 9.28 8.64 -5.11
C PHE A 163 10.80 8.44 -5.08
N LYS A 164 11.54 9.46 -5.50
CA LYS A 164 13.00 9.48 -5.49
C LYS A 164 13.57 10.73 -4.83
N PRO A 165 14.80 10.68 -4.36
CA PRO A 165 15.50 11.88 -3.90
C PRO A 165 15.59 12.92 -5.01
N ILE A 166 15.34 14.18 -4.67
CA ILE A 166 15.49 15.35 -5.54
C ILE A 166 16.59 16.22 -4.91
N PRO A 167 17.84 16.14 -5.40
CA PRO A 167 19.00 16.80 -4.78
C PRO A 167 18.87 18.32 -4.67
N GLU A 168 18.09 18.94 -5.55
CA GLU A 168 17.85 20.38 -5.61
C GLU A 168 16.95 20.88 -4.49
N ILE A 169 16.24 19.98 -3.80
CA ILE A 169 15.35 20.31 -2.69
C ILE A 169 16.11 20.16 -1.36
N PRO A 170 16.41 21.25 -0.65
CA PRO A 170 17.07 21.16 0.64
C PRO A 170 16.12 20.54 1.68
N LYS A 171 16.66 19.66 2.53
CA LYS A 171 15.93 19.12 3.68
C LYS A 171 15.73 20.21 4.75
N GLU A 172 14.50 20.35 5.18
CA GLU A 172 14.09 21.27 6.26
C GLU A 172 13.98 20.50 7.59
N ASP A 173 14.14 21.20 8.71
CA ASP A 173 14.18 20.58 10.05
C ASP A 173 12.76 20.44 10.64
N TYR A 174 11.86 19.74 9.94
CA TYR A 174 10.54 19.38 10.44
C TYR A 174 10.22 17.89 10.25
N ILE A 175 9.23 17.42 11.02
CA ILE A 175 8.73 16.06 10.99
C ILE A 175 7.51 16.00 10.08
N LEU A 176 7.51 15.10 9.11
CA LEU A 176 6.34 14.79 8.29
C LEU A 176 5.66 13.51 8.76
N THR A 177 4.35 13.53 8.84
CA THR A 177 3.49 12.35 9.00
C THR A 177 2.43 12.36 7.91
N VAL A 178 2.18 11.20 7.30
CA VAL A 178 1.14 11.02 6.27
C VAL A 178 0.17 9.94 6.74
N ALA A 179 -1.06 10.33 7.04
CA ALA A 179 -2.10 9.43 7.51
C ALA A 179 -3.49 9.99 7.16
N ASN A 180 -4.43 9.09 6.83
CA ASN A 180 -5.83 9.45 6.58
C ASN A 180 -6.71 9.02 7.76
N ASP A 181 -7.72 9.84 8.08
CA ASP A 181 -8.68 9.59 9.15
C ASP A 181 -8.00 9.29 10.49
N PHE A 182 -6.90 10.02 10.74
CA PHE A 182 -5.93 9.71 11.78
C PHE A 182 -6.55 9.70 13.18
N ALA A 183 -7.37 10.71 13.50
CA ALA A 183 -7.98 10.84 14.82
C ALA A 183 -9.04 9.75 15.09
N ASN A 184 -9.87 9.41 14.10
CA ASN A 184 -10.89 8.37 14.25
C ASN A 184 -10.30 6.96 14.25
N ARG A 185 -9.11 6.80 13.68
CA ARG A 185 -8.36 5.55 13.63
C ARG A 185 -7.25 5.48 14.68
N ASP A 186 -7.42 6.16 15.80
CA ASP A 186 -6.44 6.19 16.91
C ASP A 186 -6.05 4.76 17.37
N TYR A 187 -7.01 3.85 17.39
CA TYR A 187 -6.80 2.45 17.79
C TYR A 187 -5.77 1.69 16.95
N CYS A 188 -5.50 2.10 15.72
CA CYS A 188 -4.53 1.43 14.83
C CYS A 188 -3.44 2.36 14.30
N LEU A 189 -3.62 3.68 14.33
CA LEU A 189 -2.64 4.65 13.84
C LEU A 189 -1.95 5.41 14.98
N ASN A 190 -2.50 5.32 16.21
CA ASN A 190 -1.95 5.92 17.43
C ASN A 190 -1.80 7.46 17.33
N PHE A 191 -2.89 8.14 16.95
CA PHE A 191 -2.95 9.59 16.89
C PHE A 191 -2.63 10.26 18.24
N SER A 192 -3.12 9.68 19.34
CA SER A 192 -2.86 10.17 20.69
C SER A 192 -1.38 10.09 21.05
N GLY A 193 -0.69 8.99 20.71
CA GLY A 193 0.76 8.87 20.86
C GLY A 193 1.52 9.84 19.95
N TRP A 194 1.10 9.94 18.69
CA TRP A 194 1.67 10.91 17.77
C TRP A 194 1.69 12.33 18.33
N LYS A 195 0.58 12.82 18.91
CA LYS A 195 0.51 14.15 19.53
C LYS A 195 1.51 14.33 20.67
N ARG A 196 1.78 13.28 21.46
CA ARG A 196 2.78 13.33 22.53
C ARG A 196 4.20 13.35 21.96
N ILE A 197 4.47 12.52 20.96
CA ILE A 197 5.79 12.39 20.33
C ILE A 197 6.19 13.69 19.63
N ILE A 198 5.30 14.34 18.86
CA ILE A 198 5.62 15.56 18.10
C ILE A 198 5.67 16.82 18.96
N ARG A 199 5.27 16.75 20.22
CA ARG A 199 5.16 17.93 21.09
C ARG A 199 6.50 18.66 21.23
N GLY A 200 6.52 19.93 20.80
CA GLY A 200 7.71 20.79 20.82
C GLY A 200 8.59 20.69 19.57
N PHE A 201 8.24 19.84 18.60
CA PHE A 201 8.90 19.79 17.29
C PHE A 201 8.08 20.47 16.21
N GLN A 202 8.75 21.08 15.24
CA GLN A 202 8.09 21.49 14.00
C GLN A 202 7.60 20.24 13.28
N ASN A 203 6.33 20.24 12.88
CA ASN A 203 5.71 19.07 12.27
C ASN A 203 4.66 19.47 11.23
N LYS A 204 4.42 18.56 10.28
CA LYS A 204 3.39 18.65 9.26
C LYS A 204 2.66 17.34 9.15
N LEU A 205 1.34 17.40 9.16
CA LEU A 205 0.46 16.27 8.88
C LEU A 205 -0.15 16.45 7.48
N ILE A 206 -0.12 15.41 6.67
CA ILE A 206 -0.79 15.34 5.37
C ILE A 206 -1.71 14.12 5.35
N GLY A 207 -2.86 14.26 4.73
CA GLY A 207 -3.86 13.21 4.60
C GLY A 207 -5.26 13.76 4.79
N ASP A 208 -6.26 12.97 4.44
CA ASP A 208 -7.66 13.32 4.63
C ASP A 208 -8.03 13.20 6.12
N ASN A 209 -7.90 14.29 6.83
CA ASN A 209 -8.18 14.42 8.27
C ASN A 209 -9.05 15.65 8.51
N PRO A 210 -10.38 15.52 8.57
CA PRO A 210 -11.29 16.64 8.71
C PRO A 210 -10.91 17.57 9.88
N GLY A 211 -10.70 18.85 9.58
CA GLY A 211 -10.31 19.87 10.56
C GLY A 211 -8.83 19.87 10.98
N LEU A 212 -7.99 18.95 10.47
CA LEU A 212 -6.56 18.87 10.81
C LEU A 212 -5.66 19.00 9.59
N SER A 213 -5.92 18.27 8.51
CA SER A 213 -5.13 18.30 7.27
C SER A 213 -5.94 17.84 6.08
N ILE A 214 -5.41 18.08 4.89
CA ILE A 214 -5.97 17.60 3.62
C ILE A 214 -5.03 16.62 2.96
N SER A 215 -5.59 15.74 2.12
CA SER A 215 -4.80 14.85 1.27
C SER A 215 -4.04 15.62 0.19
N ALA A 216 -3.00 14.99 -0.33
CA ALA A 216 -2.22 15.54 -1.43
C ALA A 216 -2.02 14.48 -2.52
N PRO A 217 -1.97 14.89 -3.80
CA PRO A 217 -1.57 14.01 -4.90
C PRO A 217 -0.17 13.43 -4.71
N ALA A 218 0.12 12.36 -5.45
CA ALA A 218 1.36 11.61 -5.29
C ALA A 218 2.63 12.42 -5.56
N ASP A 219 2.60 13.26 -6.58
CA ASP A 219 3.69 14.16 -6.95
C ASP A 219 3.96 15.23 -5.86
N ILE A 220 2.91 15.79 -5.29
CA ILE A 220 3.02 16.73 -4.16
C ILE A 220 3.55 16.01 -2.92
N LEU A 221 3.10 14.77 -2.64
CA LEU A 221 3.67 14.00 -1.54
C LEU A 221 5.15 13.67 -1.76
N ALA A 222 5.57 13.35 -2.98
CA ALA A 222 6.98 13.13 -3.30
C ALA A 222 7.82 14.39 -3.00
N LEU A 223 7.32 15.58 -3.31
CA LEU A 223 7.96 16.86 -2.95
C LEU A 223 8.03 17.05 -1.43
N GLU A 224 6.97 16.75 -0.69
CA GLU A 224 6.94 16.88 0.76
C GLU A 224 7.89 15.89 1.46
N TYR A 225 7.98 14.65 0.98
CA TYR A 225 9.00 13.69 1.45
C TYR A 225 10.42 14.19 1.16
N ASN A 226 10.65 14.88 0.04
CA ASN A 226 11.95 15.45 -0.26
C ASN A 226 12.29 16.67 0.62
N LYS A 227 11.31 17.46 1.03
CA LYS A 227 11.50 18.62 1.91
C LYS A 227 11.71 18.23 3.37
N CYS A 228 10.97 17.24 3.87
CA CYS A 228 11.01 16.92 5.30
C CYS A 228 12.38 16.39 5.74
N GLY A 229 12.79 16.73 6.93
CA GLY A 229 13.99 16.20 7.57
C GLY A 229 13.79 14.76 8.05
N ILE A 230 12.63 14.51 8.63
CA ILE A 230 12.27 13.24 9.27
C ILE A 230 10.86 12.85 8.87
N TYR A 231 10.64 11.57 8.56
CA TYR A 231 9.32 10.99 8.45
C TYR A 231 8.99 10.19 9.70
N LEU A 232 7.85 10.47 10.33
CA LEU A 232 7.36 9.78 11.53
C LEU A 232 6.13 8.94 11.21
N ASN A 233 6.19 7.64 11.52
CA ASN A 233 5.04 6.73 11.52
C ASN A 233 4.77 6.25 12.95
N THR A 234 3.52 6.31 13.39
CA THR A 234 3.11 5.87 14.73
C THR A 234 2.09 4.72 14.71
N SER A 235 1.83 4.14 13.54
CA SER A 235 0.82 3.08 13.41
C SER A 235 1.17 1.84 14.24
N THR A 236 0.15 1.24 14.86
CA THR A 236 0.27 0.05 15.72
C THR A 236 -0.33 -1.21 15.09
N LEU A 237 -1.30 -1.06 14.20
CA LEU A 237 -2.00 -2.17 13.55
C LEU A 237 -2.07 -2.01 12.01
N SER A 238 -1.07 -1.38 11.40
CA SER A 238 -0.92 -1.33 9.95
C SER A 238 0.17 -2.32 9.54
N PRO A 239 -0.13 -3.36 8.74
CA PRO A 239 0.87 -4.36 8.36
C PRO A 239 2.11 -3.74 7.74
N ILE A 240 1.93 -2.90 6.72
CA ILE A 240 2.97 -2.09 6.09
C ILE A 240 2.35 -0.75 5.68
N PRO A 241 2.71 0.36 6.31
CA PRO A 241 2.28 1.69 5.85
C PRO A 241 2.96 2.05 4.52
N THR A 242 2.17 2.21 3.45
CA THR A 242 2.71 2.59 2.12
C THR A 242 3.46 3.92 2.18
N SER A 243 2.97 4.89 2.95
CA SER A 243 3.62 6.18 3.14
C SER A 243 5.00 6.11 3.78
N LEU A 244 5.26 5.09 4.64
CA LEU A 244 6.60 4.81 5.17
C LEU A 244 7.55 4.37 4.07
N LEU A 245 7.10 3.46 3.20
CA LEU A 245 7.91 2.98 2.07
C LEU A 245 8.18 4.09 1.05
N GLU A 246 7.19 4.94 0.77
CA GLU A 246 7.34 6.12 -0.09
C GLU A 246 8.36 7.11 0.49
N ALA A 247 8.29 7.40 1.79
CA ALA A 247 9.25 8.27 2.48
C ALA A 247 10.68 7.69 2.43
N MET A 248 10.84 6.39 2.72
CA MET A 248 12.12 5.70 2.59
C MET A 248 12.64 5.75 1.15
N SER A 249 11.76 5.61 0.17
CA SER A 249 12.09 5.72 -1.26
C SER A 249 12.61 7.10 -1.64
N CYS A 250 12.07 8.17 -1.04
CA CYS A 250 12.57 9.54 -1.21
C CYS A 250 13.83 9.85 -0.39
N GLY A 251 14.42 8.86 0.28
CA GLY A 251 15.60 9.05 1.11
C GLY A 251 15.33 9.84 2.39
N CYS A 252 14.13 9.75 2.97
CA CYS A 252 13.86 10.28 4.29
C CYS A 252 14.53 9.44 5.37
N ALA A 253 15.08 10.08 6.39
CA ALA A 253 15.33 9.42 7.66
C ALA A 253 13.98 9.14 8.34
N VAL A 254 13.73 7.87 8.66
CA VAL A 254 12.44 7.44 9.20
C VAL A 254 12.55 7.08 10.67
N VAL A 255 11.53 7.48 11.44
CA VAL A 255 11.32 7.07 12.84
C VAL A 255 9.94 6.44 12.91
N SER A 256 9.82 5.25 13.50
CA SER A 256 8.58 4.50 13.49
C SER A 256 8.35 3.71 14.77
N THR A 257 7.08 3.38 15.05
CA THR A 257 6.73 2.30 15.98
C THR A 257 7.29 0.97 15.48
N ALA A 258 7.72 0.09 16.41
CA ALA A 258 8.24 -1.25 16.14
C ALA A 258 7.08 -2.26 16.12
N THR A 259 6.15 -2.13 15.16
CA THR A 259 4.92 -2.94 15.09
C THR A 259 4.75 -3.60 13.73
N CYS A 260 4.00 -4.68 13.70
CA CYS A 260 3.69 -5.45 12.49
C CYS A 260 4.96 -5.83 11.68
N GLU A 261 4.98 -5.57 10.37
CA GLU A 261 6.13 -5.88 9.51
C GLU A 261 7.30 -4.89 9.65
N ILE A 262 7.11 -3.74 10.32
CA ILE A 262 8.10 -2.64 10.37
C ILE A 262 9.47 -3.09 10.91
N PRO A 263 9.58 -3.92 11.97
CA PRO A 263 10.87 -4.41 12.45
C PRO A 263 11.64 -5.31 11.46
N ASN A 264 10.95 -5.87 10.47
CA ASN A 264 11.58 -6.64 9.38
C ASN A 264 12.06 -5.74 8.22
N ILE A 265 11.60 -4.49 8.19
CA ILE A 265 11.98 -3.49 7.16
C ILE A 265 13.08 -2.58 7.67
N ILE A 266 12.98 -2.14 8.93
CA ILE A 266 13.87 -1.15 9.52
C ILE A 266 14.83 -1.81 10.51
N THR A 267 16.11 -1.65 10.24
CA THR A 267 17.20 -1.99 11.15
C THR A 267 17.63 -0.73 11.88
N ASN A 268 17.49 -0.72 13.22
CA ASN A 268 17.78 0.42 14.09
C ASN A 268 19.17 1.01 13.85
N GLY A 269 19.22 2.32 13.57
CA GLY A 269 20.46 3.07 13.35
C GLY A 269 21.11 2.85 11.99
N PHE A 270 20.56 1.97 11.13
CA PHE A 270 21.08 1.72 9.78
C PHE A 270 20.23 2.41 8.70
N ASN A 271 18.93 2.05 8.58
CA ASN A 271 18.01 2.59 7.56
C ASN A 271 16.78 3.26 8.17
N GLY A 272 16.79 3.51 9.47
CA GLY A 272 15.74 4.14 10.25
C GLY A 272 15.91 3.88 11.73
N PHE A 273 14.94 4.34 12.51
CA PHE A 273 14.82 4.03 13.93
C PHE A 273 13.43 3.52 14.25
N VAL A 274 13.33 2.49 15.11
CA VAL A 274 12.06 1.90 15.56
C VAL A 274 12.07 1.69 17.08
N SER A 275 10.97 2.03 17.72
CA SER A 275 10.70 1.72 19.12
C SER A 275 9.20 1.77 19.41
N ASN A 276 8.76 1.03 20.44
CA ASN A 276 7.41 1.19 21.01
C ASN A 276 7.40 2.08 22.27
N ASN A 277 8.55 2.67 22.63
CA ASN A 277 8.67 3.66 23.69
C ASN A 277 8.65 5.07 23.07
N GLU A 278 7.69 5.91 23.48
CA GLU A 278 7.53 7.27 22.95
C GLU A 278 8.73 8.16 23.28
N ASP A 279 9.36 8.00 24.43
CA ASP A 279 10.53 8.79 24.79
C ASP A 279 11.74 8.44 23.91
N GLU A 280 11.98 7.15 23.61
CA GLU A 280 13.01 6.73 22.66
C GLU A 280 12.74 7.27 21.24
N LEU A 281 11.47 7.26 20.79
CA LEU A 281 11.13 7.87 19.50
C LEU A 281 11.45 9.36 19.47
N ARG A 282 11.20 10.08 20.57
CA ARG A 282 11.57 11.48 20.71
C ARG A 282 13.09 11.69 20.71
N GLU A 283 13.84 10.84 21.39
CA GLU A 283 15.31 10.86 21.39
C GLU A 283 15.87 10.63 19.96
N TYR A 284 15.33 9.69 19.20
CA TYR A 284 15.71 9.46 17.81
C TYR A 284 15.41 10.65 16.92
N ILE A 285 14.26 11.28 17.10
CA ILE A 285 13.91 12.51 16.38
C ILE A 285 14.92 13.61 16.70
N GLN A 286 15.20 13.85 18.00
CA GLN A 286 16.16 14.87 18.42
C GLN A 286 17.58 14.60 17.90
N LEU A 287 18.01 13.33 17.90
CA LEU A 287 19.29 12.90 17.33
C LEU A 287 19.37 13.27 15.84
N LEU A 288 18.33 12.93 15.06
CA LEU A 288 18.31 13.18 13.62
C LEU A 288 18.15 14.66 13.25
N LEU A 289 17.54 15.48 14.11
CA LEU A 289 17.50 16.93 13.93
C LEU A 289 18.84 17.58 14.17
N ASN A 290 19.61 17.06 15.15
CA ASN A 290 20.91 17.61 15.54
C ASN A 290 22.07 17.13 14.64
N ASP A 291 21.98 15.91 14.09
CA ASP A 291 23.03 15.27 13.26
C ASP A 291 22.54 15.08 11.82
N LYS A 292 22.79 16.07 10.99
CA LYS A 292 22.38 16.09 9.57
C LYS A 292 23.11 15.04 8.73
N ASP A 293 24.34 14.72 9.06
CA ASP A 293 25.14 13.71 8.34
C ASP A 293 24.58 12.32 8.61
N LYS A 294 24.30 11.99 9.86
CA LYS A 294 23.63 10.75 10.24
C LYS A 294 22.23 10.64 9.63
N ARG A 295 21.46 11.73 9.63
CA ARG A 295 20.15 11.81 8.97
C ARG A 295 20.26 11.48 7.49
N SER A 296 21.22 12.06 6.80
CA SER A 296 21.47 11.82 5.37
C SER A 296 21.88 10.37 5.10
N GLN A 297 22.80 9.82 5.90
CA GLN A 297 23.22 8.43 5.78
C GLN A 297 22.08 7.45 5.97
N ILE A 298 21.25 7.64 7.00
CA ILE A 298 20.07 6.80 7.27
C ILE A 298 19.08 6.88 6.12
N GLY A 299 18.80 8.08 5.61
CA GLY A 299 17.93 8.29 4.46
C GLY A 299 18.43 7.60 3.20
N HIS A 300 19.76 7.65 2.94
CA HIS A 300 20.37 6.92 1.85
C HIS A 300 20.16 5.40 1.99
N ASN A 301 20.42 4.83 3.15
CA ASN A 301 20.23 3.41 3.42
C ASN A 301 18.74 3.00 3.34
N ALA A 302 17.83 3.88 3.77
CA ALA A 302 16.38 3.68 3.63
C ALA A 302 16.01 3.54 2.14
N ARG A 303 16.51 4.42 1.27
CA ARG A 303 16.33 4.34 -0.19
C ARG A 303 16.85 3.01 -0.74
N GLN A 304 18.05 2.58 -0.36
CA GLN A 304 18.63 1.31 -0.84
C GLN A 304 17.77 0.11 -0.44
N THR A 305 17.19 0.14 0.75
CA THR A 305 16.25 -0.89 1.21
C THR A 305 15.02 -0.99 0.29
N ILE A 306 14.44 0.14 -0.11
CA ILE A 306 13.28 0.13 -1.02
C ILE A 306 13.66 -0.38 -2.40
N LEU A 307 14.78 0.08 -2.97
CA LEU A 307 15.23 -0.36 -4.29
C LEU A 307 15.47 -1.88 -4.37
N THR A 308 15.87 -2.50 -3.26
CA THR A 308 16.18 -3.93 -3.21
C THR A 308 15.00 -4.80 -2.80
N GLN A 309 14.14 -4.33 -1.88
CA GLN A 309 13.10 -5.18 -1.28
C GLN A 309 11.69 -4.92 -1.80
N TYR A 310 11.46 -3.76 -2.43
CA TYR A 310 10.15 -3.30 -2.89
C TYR A 310 10.14 -2.80 -4.35
N PRO A 311 10.91 -3.42 -5.27
CA PRO A 311 10.94 -2.97 -6.66
C PRO A 311 9.57 -3.17 -7.33
N GLU A 312 9.12 -2.15 -8.05
CA GLU A 312 7.84 -2.15 -8.75
C GLU A 312 7.71 -3.34 -9.73
N GLN A 313 8.77 -3.64 -10.47
CA GLN A 313 8.73 -4.73 -11.45
C GLN A 313 8.47 -6.10 -10.80
N GLN A 314 9.05 -6.38 -9.64
CA GLN A 314 8.80 -7.62 -8.92
C GLN A 314 7.34 -7.75 -8.47
N PHE A 315 6.73 -6.65 -8.06
CA PHE A 315 5.31 -6.60 -7.72
C PHE A 315 4.44 -6.92 -8.93
N VAL A 316 4.72 -6.28 -10.07
CA VAL A 316 4.01 -6.50 -11.33
C VAL A 316 4.14 -7.95 -11.80
N ASP A 317 5.35 -8.51 -11.76
CA ASP A 317 5.61 -9.87 -12.19
C ASP A 317 4.89 -10.91 -11.33
N LYS A 318 4.92 -10.75 -10.00
CA LYS A 318 4.21 -11.64 -9.07
C LYS A 318 2.69 -11.57 -9.23
N TRP A 319 2.13 -10.39 -9.47
CA TRP A 319 0.71 -10.29 -9.75
C TRP A 319 0.32 -10.92 -11.09
N ASN A 320 1.13 -10.76 -12.13
CA ASN A 320 0.91 -11.43 -13.41
C ASN A 320 1.00 -12.95 -13.29
N GLU A 321 1.90 -13.47 -12.45
CA GLU A 321 1.97 -14.90 -12.14
C GLU A 321 0.67 -15.41 -11.51
N ILE A 322 0.13 -14.69 -10.49
CA ILE A 322 -1.16 -15.05 -9.88
C ILE A 322 -2.30 -15.01 -10.90
N PHE A 323 -2.42 -13.95 -11.70
CA PHE A 323 -3.48 -13.83 -12.69
C PHE A 323 -3.43 -14.96 -13.74
N ASN A 324 -2.24 -15.30 -14.22
CA ASN A 324 -2.06 -16.41 -15.17
C ASN A 324 -2.42 -17.76 -14.52
N THR A 325 -1.94 -18.03 -13.30
CA THR A 325 -2.23 -19.27 -12.56
C THR A 325 -3.74 -19.45 -12.35
N VAL A 326 -4.43 -18.39 -11.90
CA VAL A 326 -5.88 -18.46 -11.70
C VAL A 326 -6.61 -18.68 -13.02
N HIS A 327 -6.16 -18.04 -14.09
CA HIS A 327 -6.75 -18.24 -15.41
C HIS A 327 -6.60 -19.67 -15.91
N GLU A 328 -5.41 -20.26 -15.79
CA GLU A 328 -5.13 -21.65 -16.20
C GLU A 328 -5.94 -22.66 -15.41
N VAL A 329 -6.15 -22.43 -14.10
CA VAL A 329 -6.85 -23.41 -13.24
C VAL A 329 -8.37 -23.32 -13.38
N TYR A 330 -8.94 -22.13 -13.60
CA TYR A 330 -10.40 -21.94 -13.48
C TYR A 330 -11.10 -21.62 -14.81
N ASN A 331 -10.37 -21.35 -15.90
CA ASN A 331 -10.95 -21.04 -17.21
C ASN A 331 -10.59 -22.07 -18.30
N THR A 332 -10.05 -23.22 -17.92
CA THR A 332 -9.91 -24.44 -18.76
C THR A 332 -11.06 -25.37 -18.45
#